data_1b8345f7f960e6369d41822d3184534f
#
_entry.id   1b8345f7f960e6369d41822d3184534f
#
_cell.length_a   1.000
_cell.length_b   1.000
_cell.length_c   1.000
_cell.angle_alpha   90.00
_cell.angle_beta   90.00
_cell.angle_gamma   90.00
#
_symmetry.space_group_name_H-M   'P 1'
#
loop_
_entity.id
_entity.type
_entity.pdbx_description
1 polymer ?
#
loop_
_entity_poly.entity_id
_entity_poly.type
_entity_poly.pdbx_seq_one_letter_code
_entity_poly.pdbx_strand_id
1 'polypeptide(L)'
;MFKDLYFADPEYLLIAIIIPVAILFWYRFGKLTQATLKQSSLSLLKLNKSFISRLRPLLNIMRIIVILLLILAISRPQSKSTSKRIKSSRGIDIVMVIDISSSMLSKDLKPDRLSALKNVASNFIDDRPNDRIGLVVYAAESYTKTPVTTDKLILKQSLSEINYEPLLEDGTAIGVGLSTAVNRLKEST
;
A
#
# COMPACT_ATOMS: atom_id res chain seq x y z
N MET A 1 8.58 -5.65 -17.36
CA MET A 1 9.26 -5.76 -16.08
C MET A 1 9.94 -4.46 -15.65
N PHE A 2 9.99 -3.40 -16.46
CA PHE A 2 10.67 -2.11 -16.18
C PHE A 2 9.74 -0.88 -16.30
N LYS A 3 8.42 -1.05 -16.15
CA LYS A 3 7.42 0.01 -16.45
C LYS A 3 7.31 1.13 -15.40
N ASP A 4 7.91 0.96 -14.20
CA ASP A 4 7.74 1.89 -13.08
C ASP A 4 9.07 2.33 -12.45
N LEU A 5 10.16 2.38 -13.27
CA LEU A 5 11.44 2.92 -12.84
C LEU A 5 11.37 4.44 -12.86
N TYR A 6 11.56 5.07 -11.73
CA TYR A 6 11.78 6.51 -11.63
C TYR A 6 13.07 6.78 -10.85
N PHE A 7 13.70 7.90 -11.14
CA PHE A 7 14.90 8.35 -10.43
C PHE A 7 14.46 9.28 -9.30
N ALA A 8 14.93 9.01 -8.07
CA ALA A 8 14.62 9.86 -6.92
C ALA A 8 15.23 11.25 -7.10
N ASP A 9 16.45 11.31 -7.63
CA ASP A 9 17.23 12.54 -7.81
C ASP A 9 17.72 12.65 -9.27
N PRO A 10 16.86 13.04 -10.23
CA PRO A 10 17.21 13.08 -11.65
C PRO A 10 18.25 14.16 -11.99
N GLU A 11 18.47 15.14 -11.11
CA GLU A 11 19.43 16.22 -11.28
C GLU A 11 20.86 15.70 -11.45
N TYR A 12 21.21 14.60 -10.78
CA TYR A 12 22.53 13.99 -10.91
C TYR A 12 22.79 13.37 -12.29
N LEU A 13 21.76 13.08 -13.08
CA LEU A 13 21.92 12.63 -14.46
C LEU A 13 22.50 13.75 -15.37
N LEU A 14 22.30 15.01 -15.03
CA LEU A 14 22.90 16.14 -15.76
C LEU A 14 24.44 16.13 -15.65
N ILE A 15 24.98 15.62 -14.53
CA ILE A 15 26.42 15.48 -14.35
C ILE A 15 26.99 14.46 -15.34
N ALA A 16 26.21 13.44 -15.71
CA ALA A 16 26.62 12.46 -16.72
C ALA A 16 26.89 13.10 -18.09
N ILE A 17 26.24 14.23 -18.42
CA ILE A 17 26.46 14.98 -19.67
C ILE A 17 27.75 15.81 -19.59
N ILE A 18 28.06 16.35 -18.40
CA ILE A 18 29.25 17.22 -18.20
C ILE A 18 30.55 16.39 -18.31
N ILE A 19 30.54 15.14 -17.87
CA ILE A 19 31.72 14.28 -17.84
C ILE A 19 32.30 14.01 -19.24
N PRO A 20 31.52 13.53 -20.24
CA PRO A 20 32.07 13.33 -21.58
C PRO A 20 32.57 14.64 -22.22
N VAL A 21 31.92 15.77 -21.93
CA VAL A 21 32.38 17.09 -22.40
C VAL A 21 33.73 17.45 -21.76
N ALA A 22 33.89 17.26 -20.46
CA ALA A 22 35.15 17.50 -19.74
C ALA A 22 36.27 16.57 -20.25
N ILE A 23 35.97 15.29 -20.52
CA ILE A 23 36.93 14.32 -21.04
C ILE A 23 37.36 14.72 -22.46
N LEU A 24 36.41 15.16 -23.31
CA LEU A 24 36.67 15.60 -24.67
C LEU A 24 37.52 16.88 -24.67
N PHE A 25 37.26 17.80 -23.75
CA PHE A 25 38.03 18.99 -23.54
C PHE A 25 39.48 18.66 -23.09
N TRP A 26 39.63 17.75 -22.11
CA TRP A 26 40.93 17.31 -21.63
C TRP A 26 41.74 16.56 -22.69
N TYR A 27 41.07 15.73 -23.50
CA TYR A 27 41.74 15.06 -24.65
C TYR A 27 42.20 16.04 -25.71
N ARG A 28 41.44 17.12 -25.95
CA ARG A 28 41.77 18.13 -26.94
C ARG A 28 42.90 19.06 -26.48
N PHE A 29 42.89 19.42 -25.19
CA PHE A 29 43.84 20.39 -24.64
C PHE A 29 44.95 19.74 -23.81
N GLY A 30 44.77 18.54 -23.30
CA GLY A 30 45.74 17.83 -22.43
C GLY A 30 47.03 17.40 -23.17
N LYS A 31 47.06 17.46 -24.50
CA LYS A 31 48.29 17.23 -25.28
C LYS A 31 49.34 18.33 -25.11
N LEU A 32 48.94 19.48 -24.58
CA LEU A 32 49.87 20.61 -24.36
C LEU A 32 50.75 20.45 -23.10
N THR A 33 50.46 19.49 -22.22
CA THR A 33 51.12 19.33 -20.93
C THR A 33 52.09 18.12 -20.88
N GLN A 34 52.29 17.42 -22.02
CA GLN A 34 53.22 16.30 -22.04
C GLN A 34 54.65 16.85 -22.21
N ALA A 35 55.46 16.69 -21.20
CA ALA A 35 56.91 16.98 -21.28
C ALA A 35 57.52 16.09 -22.38
N THR A 36 57.91 16.68 -23.49
CA THR A 36 58.64 16.00 -24.58
C THR A 36 60.13 16.10 -24.31
N LEU A 37 60.74 14.99 -23.94
CA LEU A 37 62.21 14.89 -23.94
C LEU A 37 62.68 14.69 -25.38
N LYS A 38 63.33 15.74 -25.95
CA LYS A 38 64.05 15.63 -27.21
C LYS A 38 65.35 14.89 -26.97
N GLN A 39 65.37 13.61 -27.33
CA GLN A 39 66.57 12.80 -27.25
C GLN A 39 67.10 12.51 -28.65
N SER A 40 68.34 12.81 -28.91
CA SER A 40 68.92 12.83 -30.27
C SER A 40 69.16 11.46 -30.92
N SER A 41 68.95 10.36 -30.22
CA SER A 41 69.22 9.02 -30.76
C SER A 41 68.27 7.96 -30.19
N LEU A 42 67.07 7.84 -30.79
CA LEU A 42 66.10 6.77 -30.49
C LEU A 42 66.25 5.58 -31.43
N SER A 43 67.15 5.61 -32.44
CA SER A 43 67.31 4.57 -33.45
C SER A 43 67.89 3.25 -32.90
N LEU A 44 68.48 3.27 -31.71
CA LEU A 44 69.06 2.07 -31.05
C LEU A 44 68.08 1.39 -30.10
N LEU A 45 66.95 2.01 -29.75
CA LEU A 45 65.95 1.42 -28.88
C LEU A 45 64.89 0.73 -29.75
N LYS A 46 65.03 -0.57 -30.03
CA LYS A 46 63.91 -1.39 -30.50
C LYS A 46 62.82 -1.44 -29.42
N LEU A 47 61.92 -0.46 -29.39
CA LEU A 47 60.79 -0.47 -28.50
C LEU A 47 59.82 -1.55 -29.00
N ASN A 48 59.94 -2.75 -28.47
CA ASN A 48 58.92 -3.77 -28.60
C ASN A 48 57.64 -3.21 -27.96
N LYS A 49 56.62 -2.96 -28.79
CA LYS A 49 55.30 -2.56 -28.30
C LYS A 49 54.74 -3.69 -27.44
N SER A 50 55.00 -3.63 -26.15
CA SER A 50 54.46 -4.59 -25.18
C SER A 50 52.93 -4.64 -25.29
N PHE A 51 52.35 -5.82 -25.18
CA PHE A 51 50.90 -6.05 -25.14
C PHE A 51 50.21 -5.14 -24.12
N ILE A 52 50.87 -4.86 -22.98
CA ILE A 52 50.44 -3.95 -21.91
C ILE A 52 50.25 -2.53 -22.42
N SER A 53 51.09 -2.06 -23.37
CA SER A 53 50.96 -0.72 -23.97
C SER A 53 49.69 -0.57 -24.81
N ARG A 54 49.19 -1.66 -25.41
CA ARG A 54 47.92 -1.70 -26.15
C ARG A 54 46.70 -1.71 -25.22
N LEU A 55 46.86 -2.13 -23.96
CA LEU A 55 45.77 -2.13 -22.97
C LEU A 55 45.54 -0.74 -22.32
N ARG A 56 46.45 0.22 -22.44
CA ARG A 56 46.29 1.55 -21.85
C ARG A 56 44.96 2.25 -22.23
N PRO A 57 44.50 2.25 -23.50
CA PRO A 57 43.23 2.87 -23.85
C PRO A 57 42.04 2.17 -23.16
N LEU A 58 42.11 0.85 -22.95
CA LEU A 58 41.07 0.08 -22.24
C LEU A 58 40.90 0.57 -20.80
N LEU A 59 41.99 0.88 -20.08
CA LEU A 59 41.93 1.45 -18.74
C LEU A 59 41.14 2.76 -18.68
N ASN A 60 41.30 3.61 -19.68
CA ASN A 60 40.57 4.87 -19.76
C ASN A 60 39.07 4.63 -20.01
N ILE A 61 38.72 3.67 -20.85
CA ILE A 61 37.32 3.27 -21.10
C ILE A 61 36.71 2.73 -19.80
N MET A 62 37.42 1.85 -19.07
CA MET A 62 36.97 1.33 -17.78
C MET A 62 36.71 2.43 -16.75
N ARG A 63 37.56 3.44 -16.69
CA ARG A 63 37.35 4.61 -15.81
C ARG A 63 36.06 5.35 -16.14
N ILE A 64 35.79 5.58 -17.41
CA ILE A 64 34.56 6.26 -17.86
C ILE A 64 33.33 5.43 -17.46
N ILE A 65 33.38 4.11 -17.69
CA ILE A 65 32.27 3.21 -17.31
C ILE A 65 32.03 3.24 -15.81
N VAL A 66 33.09 3.20 -14.98
CA VAL A 66 32.95 3.26 -13.52
C VAL A 66 32.30 4.56 -13.08
N ILE A 67 32.71 5.70 -13.64
CA ILE A 67 32.13 7.00 -13.32
C ILE A 67 30.66 7.08 -13.71
N LEU A 68 30.29 6.57 -14.91
CA LEU A 68 28.88 6.51 -15.34
C LEU A 68 28.02 5.65 -14.43
N LEU A 69 28.53 4.47 -14.03
CA LEU A 69 27.83 3.60 -13.09
C LEU A 69 27.67 4.25 -11.72
N LEU A 70 28.65 5.01 -11.26
CA LEU A 70 28.61 5.72 -10.00
C LEU A 70 27.56 6.84 -10.02
N ILE A 71 27.45 7.58 -11.11
CA ILE A 71 26.41 8.60 -11.30
C ILE A 71 25.02 7.95 -11.32
N LEU A 72 24.89 6.83 -12.01
CA LEU A 72 23.63 6.07 -12.06
C LEU A 72 23.25 5.56 -10.68
N ALA A 73 24.20 5.13 -9.87
CA ALA A 73 23.97 4.71 -8.49
C ALA A 73 23.53 5.88 -7.59
N ILE A 74 24.15 7.06 -7.73
CA ILE A 74 23.79 8.27 -6.98
C ILE A 74 22.41 8.78 -7.37
N SER A 75 22.00 8.63 -8.63
CA SER A 75 20.66 9.00 -9.12
C SER A 75 19.54 8.14 -8.52
N ARG A 76 19.86 7.12 -7.71
CA ARG A 76 18.94 6.29 -6.93
C ARG A 76 17.74 5.80 -7.74
N PRO A 77 17.94 4.90 -8.73
CA PRO A 77 16.82 4.31 -9.45
C PRO A 77 15.93 3.54 -8.46
N GLN A 78 14.65 3.88 -8.42
CA GLN A 78 13.66 3.27 -7.53
C GLN A 78 12.52 2.69 -8.35
N SER A 79 12.00 1.56 -7.91
CA SER A 79 10.75 1.01 -8.39
C SER A 79 9.65 1.32 -7.38
N LYS A 80 8.57 1.99 -7.82
CA LYS A 80 7.37 2.16 -6.98
C LYS A 80 6.65 0.82 -6.87
N SER A 81 6.96 0.06 -5.87
CA SER A 81 6.04 -0.94 -5.36
C SER A 81 4.94 -0.19 -4.58
N THR A 82 3.78 0.00 -5.20
CA THR A 82 2.58 0.44 -4.49
C THR A 82 2.10 -0.74 -3.63
N SER A 83 2.83 -1.02 -2.58
CA SER A 83 2.25 -1.71 -1.44
C SER A 83 1.16 -0.78 -0.92
N LYS A 84 -0.11 -1.12 -1.20
CA LYS A 84 -1.23 -0.57 -0.44
C LYS A 84 -0.95 -0.92 1.01
N ARG A 85 -0.31 -0.02 1.75
CA ARG A 85 -0.37 -0.06 3.21
C ARG A 85 -1.85 0.03 3.53
N ILE A 86 -2.46 -1.11 3.79
CA ILE A 86 -3.71 -1.15 4.52
C ILE A 86 -3.35 -0.43 5.81
N LYS A 87 -3.77 0.84 5.93
CA LYS A 87 -3.78 1.52 7.22
C LYS A 87 -4.62 0.61 8.08
N SER A 88 -4.00 -0.18 8.92
CA SER A 88 -4.64 -0.89 10.01
C SER A 88 -5.19 0.21 10.93
N SER A 89 -6.32 0.76 10.57
CA SER A 89 -7.15 1.56 11.45
C SER A 89 -7.59 0.56 12.51
N ARG A 90 -7.25 0.82 13.76
CA ARG A 90 -7.78 0.03 14.87
C ARG A 90 -9.29 0.15 14.79
N GLY A 91 -9.94 -0.94 14.41
CA GLY A 91 -11.39 -1.05 14.44
C GLY A 91 -11.89 -1.04 15.88
N ILE A 92 -13.13 -0.66 16.06
CA ILE A 92 -13.85 -0.75 17.33
C ILE A 92 -14.85 -1.92 17.26
N ASP A 93 -15.27 -2.38 18.42
CA ASP A 93 -16.32 -3.38 18.53
C ASP A 93 -17.66 -2.67 18.67
N ILE A 94 -18.59 -3.07 17.82
CA ILE A 94 -19.94 -2.50 17.75
C ILE A 94 -20.93 -3.65 17.86
N VAL A 95 -21.98 -3.50 18.68
CA VAL A 95 -23.11 -4.43 18.68
C VAL A 95 -24.35 -3.64 18.24
N MET A 96 -24.94 -4.08 17.13
CA MET A 96 -26.23 -3.56 16.67
C MET A 96 -27.35 -4.30 17.37
N VAL A 97 -28.30 -3.56 17.92
CA VAL A 97 -29.47 -4.10 18.64
C VAL A 97 -30.72 -3.78 17.80
N ILE A 98 -31.36 -4.80 17.29
CA ILE A 98 -32.47 -4.69 16.34
C ILE A 98 -33.75 -5.10 16.98
N ASP A 99 -34.74 -4.23 16.91
CA ASP A 99 -36.12 -4.49 17.30
C ASP A 99 -36.81 -5.38 16.24
N ILE A 100 -37.42 -6.46 16.70
CA ILE A 100 -38.23 -7.38 15.89
C ILE A 100 -39.66 -7.51 16.39
N SER A 101 -40.12 -6.55 17.22
CA SER A 101 -41.51 -6.51 17.72
C SER A 101 -42.52 -6.33 16.57
N SER A 102 -43.80 -6.63 16.82
CA SER A 102 -44.90 -6.52 15.85
C SER A 102 -45.02 -5.10 15.25
N SER A 103 -44.64 -4.05 16.00
CA SER A 103 -44.66 -2.67 15.54
C SER A 103 -43.72 -2.42 14.34
N MET A 104 -42.70 -3.28 14.14
CA MET A 104 -41.77 -3.20 13.01
C MET A 104 -42.38 -3.65 11.67
N LEU A 105 -43.57 -4.25 11.70
CA LEU A 105 -44.34 -4.57 10.50
C LEU A 105 -45.15 -3.37 9.95
N SER A 106 -45.13 -2.24 10.64
CA SER A 106 -45.81 -1.01 10.19
C SER A 106 -45.28 -0.54 8.84
N LYS A 107 -46.18 -0.11 7.96
CA LYS A 107 -45.92 0.31 6.57
C LYS A 107 -45.76 1.82 6.39
N ASP A 108 -45.48 2.55 7.44
CA ASP A 108 -45.17 3.99 7.39
C ASP A 108 -43.82 4.26 6.69
N LEU A 109 -42.91 3.27 6.72
CA LEU A 109 -41.73 3.22 5.87
C LEU A 109 -41.93 2.13 4.80
N LYS A 110 -41.44 2.37 3.59
CA LYS A 110 -41.63 1.43 2.45
C LYS A 110 -40.47 0.45 2.38
N PRO A 111 -40.74 -0.86 2.25
CA PRO A 111 -42.06 -1.54 2.28
C PRO A 111 -42.65 -1.63 3.70
N ASP A 112 -41.85 -1.72 4.72
CA ASP A 112 -42.16 -1.76 6.15
C ASP A 112 -40.91 -1.28 6.96
N ARG A 113 -41.11 -1.02 8.27
CA ARG A 113 -40.01 -0.53 9.15
C ARG A 113 -38.85 -1.49 9.22
N LEU A 114 -39.10 -2.79 9.34
CA LEU A 114 -38.05 -3.81 9.45
C LEU A 114 -37.18 -3.86 8.20
N SER A 115 -37.79 -3.82 7.03
CA SER A 115 -37.09 -3.80 5.76
C SER A 115 -36.26 -2.51 5.59
N ALA A 116 -36.81 -1.35 5.96
CA ALA A 116 -36.10 -0.09 5.93
C ALA A 116 -34.89 -0.11 6.89
N LEU A 117 -35.06 -0.65 8.09
CA LEU A 117 -33.98 -0.81 9.06
C LEU A 117 -32.89 -1.73 8.55
N LYS A 118 -33.24 -2.87 7.93
CA LYS A 118 -32.24 -3.79 7.31
C LYS A 118 -31.38 -3.08 6.26
N ASN A 119 -31.98 -2.24 5.42
CA ASN A 119 -31.26 -1.49 4.41
C ASN A 119 -30.28 -0.50 5.05
N VAL A 120 -30.72 0.24 6.07
CA VAL A 120 -29.85 1.18 6.79
C VAL A 120 -28.72 0.44 7.49
N ALA A 121 -29.02 -0.67 8.18
CA ALA A 121 -28.02 -1.49 8.85
C ALA A 121 -27.01 -2.10 7.86
N SER A 122 -27.45 -2.53 6.70
CA SER A 122 -26.55 -3.04 5.64
C SER A 122 -25.58 -1.97 5.17
N ASN A 123 -26.05 -0.75 4.92
CA ASN A 123 -25.20 0.38 4.54
C ASN A 123 -24.20 0.74 5.67
N PHE A 124 -24.68 0.74 6.92
CA PHE A 124 -23.82 0.96 8.09
C PHE A 124 -22.68 -0.05 8.18
N ILE A 125 -22.95 -1.33 7.89
CA ILE A 125 -21.93 -2.39 7.84
C ILE A 125 -20.88 -2.12 6.76
N ASP A 126 -21.31 -1.65 5.58
CA ASP A 126 -20.42 -1.35 4.45
C ASP A 126 -19.49 -0.18 4.73
N ASP A 127 -20.00 0.84 5.42
CA ASP A 127 -19.22 2.03 5.76
C ASP A 127 -18.13 1.76 6.82
N ARG A 128 -18.13 0.56 7.43
CA ARG A 128 -17.22 0.19 8.52
C ARG A 128 -16.38 -1.07 8.23
N PRO A 129 -15.46 -0.99 7.26
CA PRO A 129 -14.70 -2.17 6.82
C PRO A 129 -13.76 -2.73 7.89
N ASN A 130 -13.31 -1.90 8.84
CA ASN A 130 -12.29 -2.28 9.82
C ASN A 130 -12.87 -2.63 11.20
N ASP A 131 -14.14 -2.28 11.45
CA ASP A 131 -14.80 -2.52 12.75
C ASP A 131 -15.32 -3.96 12.84
N ARG A 132 -15.30 -4.52 14.05
CA ARG A 132 -15.98 -5.78 14.34
C ARG A 132 -17.40 -5.46 14.74
N ILE A 133 -18.36 -6.16 14.15
CA ILE A 133 -19.79 -5.89 14.37
C ILE A 133 -20.48 -7.18 14.82
N GLY A 134 -21.29 -7.07 15.86
CA GLY A 134 -22.18 -8.12 16.33
C GLY A 134 -23.65 -7.73 16.14
N LEU A 135 -24.54 -8.70 16.18
CA LEU A 135 -25.96 -8.51 15.96
C LEU A 135 -26.78 -9.16 17.07
N VAL A 136 -27.54 -8.37 17.80
CA VAL A 136 -28.51 -8.78 18.82
C VAL A 136 -29.89 -8.39 18.34
N VAL A 137 -30.84 -9.26 18.49
CA VAL A 137 -32.27 -8.99 18.21
C VAL A 137 -33.06 -9.07 19.49
N TYR A 138 -34.11 -8.26 19.59
CA TYR A 138 -34.98 -8.24 20.77
C TYR A 138 -36.46 -7.99 20.38
N ALA A 139 -37.32 -8.54 21.23
CA ALA A 139 -38.75 -8.24 21.32
C ALA A 139 -39.12 -8.22 22.83
N ALA A 140 -39.90 -9.13 23.37
CA ALA A 140 -40.02 -9.31 24.81
C ALA A 140 -38.74 -9.89 25.42
N GLU A 141 -38.05 -10.75 24.68
CA GLU A 141 -36.75 -11.32 25.05
C GLU A 141 -35.67 -10.86 24.06
N SER A 142 -34.41 -11.13 24.38
CA SER A 142 -33.29 -10.82 23.44
C SER A 142 -32.34 -11.99 23.29
N TYR A 143 -31.80 -12.14 22.09
CA TYR A 143 -30.75 -13.12 21.82
C TYR A 143 -29.73 -12.61 20.84
N THR A 144 -28.55 -13.20 20.88
CA THR A 144 -27.46 -12.89 19.97
C THR A 144 -27.68 -13.62 18.65
N LYS A 145 -27.96 -12.92 17.57
CA LYS A 145 -28.08 -13.48 16.21
C LYS A 145 -26.71 -13.79 15.62
N THR A 146 -25.75 -12.86 15.83
CA THR A 146 -24.35 -13.01 15.36
C THR A 146 -23.41 -12.43 16.39
N PRO A 147 -22.39 -13.19 16.87
CA PRO A 147 -21.35 -12.66 17.74
C PRO A 147 -20.52 -11.59 17.02
N VAL A 148 -19.72 -10.84 17.78
CA VAL A 148 -18.85 -9.79 17.22
C VAL A 148 -17.84 -10.41 16.24
N THR A 149 -17.92 -10.02 14.97
CA THR A 149 -17.10 -10.56 13.88
C THR A 149 -16.61 -9.48 12.92
N THR A 150 -15.50 -9.76 12.23
CA THR A 150 -15.01 -8.95 11.11
C THR A 150 -15.63 -9.36 9.78
N ASP A 151 -16.31 -10.53 9.72
CA ASP A 151 -16.89 -11.06 8.50
C ASP A 151 -18.22 -10.37 8.17
N LYS A 152 -18.14 -9.43 7.24
CA LYS A 152 -19.29 -8.63 6.77
C LYS A 152 -20.31 -9.46 5.98
N LEU A 153 -19.87 -10.53 5.32
CA LEU A 153 -20.78 -11.38 4.54
C LEU A 153 -21.70 -12.16 5.46
N ILE A 154 -21.16 -12.82 6.48
CA ILE A 154 -21.94 -13.54 7.50
C ILE A 154 -22.90 -12.57 8.20
N LEU A 155 -22.43 -11.37 8.55
CA LEU A 155 -23.24 -10.38 9.22
C LEU A 155 -24.44 -9.93 8.38
N LYS A 156 -24.23 -9.64 7.09
CA LYS A 156 -25.30 -9.25 6.16
C LYS A 156 -26.27 -10.39 5.89
N GLN A 157 -25.78 -11.60 5.78
CA GLN A 157 -26.62 -12.77 5.65
C GLN A 157 -27.54 -12.91 6.87
N SER A 158 -26.95 -12.88 8.07
CA SER A 158 -27.72 -12.94 9.34
C SER A 158 -28.73 -11.79 9.46
N LEU A 159 -28.37 -10.58 9.01
CA LEU A 159 -29.27 -9.42 8.97
C LEU A 159 -30.44 -9.64 8.02
N SER A 160 -30.21 -10.25 6.86
CA SER A 160 -31.25 -10.54 5.87
C SER A 160 -32.26 -11.59 6.37
N GLU A 161 -31.78 -12.55 7.17
CA GLU A 161 -32.57 -13.63 7.74
C GLU A 161 -33.43 -13.19 8.95
N ILE A 162 -33.22 -11.99 9.49
CA ILE A 162 -34.07 -11.46 10.56
C ILE A 162 -35.48 -11.23 10.02
N ASN A 163 -36.45 -11.87 10.63
CA ASN A 163 -37.86 -11.67 10.34
C ASN A 163 -38.64 -11.53 11.64
N TYR A 164 -39.86 -11.01 11.54
CA TYR A 164 -40.78 -11.08 12.65
C TYR A 164 -41.09 -12.57 12.95
N GLU A 165 -40.85 -12.98 14.18
CA GLU A 165 -41.13 -14.34 14.64
C GLU A 165 -42.35 -14.34 15.57
N PRO A 166 -43.54 -14.81 15.09
CA PRO A 166 -44.75 -14.81 15.91
C PRO A 166 -44.69 -15.68 17.15
N LEU A 167 -43.68 -16.57 17.25
CA LEU A 167 -43.45 -17.45 18.42
C LEU A 167 -42.80 -16.73 19.62
N LEU A 168 -42.17 -15.59 19.39
CA LEU A 168 -41.65 -14.74 20.45
C LEU A 168 -42.82 -13.93 21.03
N GLU A 169 -42.90 -13.86 22.36
CA GLU A 169 -43.85 -12.97 23.01
C GLU A 169 -43.68 -11.55 22.50
N ASP A 170 -44.79 -10.91 22.14
CA ASP A 170 -44.76 -9.55 21.65
C ASP A 170 -44.45 -8.58 22.79
N GLY A 171 -43.49 -7.72 22.57
CA GLY A 171 -43.02 -6.77 23.54
C GLY A 171 -41.79 -6.00 23.05
N THR A 172 -41.45 -4.93 23.76
CA THR A 172 -40.31 -4.09 23.39
C THR A 172 -39.39 -3.92 24.61
N ALA A 173 -38.71 -5.01 25.00
CA ALA A 173 -37.81 -5.04 26.14
C ALA A 173 -36.42 -4.46 25.78
N ILE A 174 -36.34 -3.17 25.49
CA ILE A 174 -35.10 -2.46 25.10
C ILE A 174 -33.98 -2.68 26.13
N GLY A 175 -34.32 -2.66 27.43
CA GLY A 175 -33.32 -2.85 28.49
C GLY A 175 -32.65 -4.23 28.42
N VAL A 176 -33.42 -5.28 28.09
CA VAL A 176 -32.91 -6.65 27.96
C VAL A 176 -32.01 -6.73 26.72
N GLY A 177 -32.43 -6.16 25.58
CA GLY A 177 -31.60 -6.08 24.37
C GLY A 177 -30.28 -5.36 24.61
N LEU A 178 -30.31 -4.22 25.27
CA LEU A 178 -29.12 -3.43 25.61
C LEU A 178 -28.20 -4.20 26.57
N SER A 179 -28.76 -4.85 27.60
CA SER A 179 -27.98 -5.66 28.55
C SER A 179 -27.24 -6.81 27.84
N THR A 180 -27.93 -7.50 26.93
CA THR A 180 -27.32 -8.57 26.11
C THR A 180 -26.19 -8.01 25.25
N ALA A 181 -26.38 -6.85 24.59
CA ALA A 181 -25.35 -6.22 23.79
C ALA A 181 -24.11 -5.83 24.59
N VAL A 182 -24.29 -5.26 25.79
CA VAL A 182 -23.19 -4.90 26.70
C VAL A 182 -22.42 -6.15 27.15
N ASN A 183 -23.11 -7.24 27.45
CA ASN A 183 -22.45 -8.49 27.82
C ASN A 183 -21.62 -9.05 26.65
N ARG A 184 -22.11 -8.98 25.40
CA ARG A 184 -21.37 -9.40 24.22
C ARG A 184 -20.13 -8.53 23.95
N LEU A 185 -20.21 -7.23 24.20
CA LEU A 185 -19.07 -6.35 24.12
C LEU A 185 -17.99 -6.65 25.16
N LYS A 186 -18.40 -6.98 26.40
CA LYS A 186 -17.47 -7.39 27.47
C LYS A 186 -16.73 -8.69 27.16
N GLU A 187 -17.40 -9.63 26.49
CA GLU A 187 -16.83 -10.92 26.11
C GLU A 187 -15.93 -10.82 24.85
N SER A 188 -15.98 -9.71 24.11
CA SER A 188 -15.21 -9.53 22.88
C SER A 188 -13.80 -8.99 23.11
N THR A 189 -13.51 -8.47 24.30
CA THR A 189 -12.19 -8.00 24.75
C THR A 189 -11.37 -9.13 25.31
#